data_bf13d465790b2a7e5906946cb4e76627
#
_entry.id   bf13d465790b2a7e5906946cb4e76627
#
_cell.length_a   1.000
_cell.length_b   1.000
_cell.length_c   1.000
_cell.angle_alpha   90.00
_cell.angle_beta   90.00
_cell.angle_gamma   90.00
#
_symmetry.space_group_name_H-M   'P 1'
#
loop_
_entity.id
_entity.type
_entity.pdbx_description
1 polymer ?
#
loop_
_entity_poly.entity_id
_entity_poly.type
_entity_poly.pdbx_seq_one_letter_code
_entity_poly.pdbx_strand_id
1 'polypeptide(L)'
;MPREEVYGTGKQSIRYAAKVDLTRPAAEQPYLHNRWHPDIPFAGTIKNGETVKIECVDWTGGQIKNTDDADDVKNVDLTKVHYLTGPFEIETAEPGDVLVVDIQDVQPLEDHLWGFTGIFDKENGGGFLDEIYPKAAKAIWDFEGIYCSSRHIPGVRFAGLIHPGILGCAPSAEILATWNRREAELIESCSHMSRVVALPPLEQSAHAGSADATIKAKVAKEGARTVPGRPEHGGNCDIKNLSRGSKVYLPVHVKGAKFSVGDLHFSQGDGEISFCGAIEMPGVITINFKVMKDGMKQLGMKSPIYVPGPVEPQFGPGRYIYFEGFSVDEHGKQHYMDASVAYRQTSLRAIEYLRRYGYDDYQSYLLLGCAPIQGHVAGIVDIPNACTTLGLPIDIFDFDISVEKPAEKKDRGSCAFASDNPGAKA
;
A
#
# COMPACT_ATOMS: atom_id res chain seq x y z
N MET A 1 20.04 -10.61 47.11
CA MET A 1 18.75 -9.91 47.21
C MET A 1 18.01 -10.16 45.91
N PRO A 2 16.84 -10.79 45.91
CA PRO A 2 16.05 -10.96 44.68
C PRO A 2 15.52 -9.60 44.25
N ARG A 3 15.61 -9.32 42.97
CA ARG A 3 14.95 -8.14 42.36
C ARG A 3 13.46 -8.37 42.41
N GLU A 4 12.72 -7.59 43.18
CA GLU A 4 11.27 -7.49 43.07
C GLU A 4 10.95 -6.90 41.67
N GLU A 5 10.34 -7.73 40.82
CA GLU A 5 9.73 -7.27 39.59
C GLU A 5 8.46 -6.51 39.95
N VAL A 6 8.53 -5.20 39.87
CA VAL A 6 7.34 -4.33 39.93
C VAL A 6 6.60 -4.43 38.61
N TYR A 7 5.81 -5.47 38.45
CA TYR A 7 4.77 -5.50 37.42
C TYR A 7 3.60 -4.65 37.89
N GLY A 8 3.48 -3.46 37.31
CA GLY A 8 2.30 -2.64 37.47
C GLY A 8 1.05 -3.42 37.03
N THR A 9 0.25 -3.81 37.98
CA THR A 9 -1.07 -4.40 37.78
C THR A 9 -2.03 -3.33 37.30
N GLY A 10 -2.18 -3.21 35.99
CA GLY A 10 -3.08 -2.26 35.35
C GLY A 10 -2.83 -2.15 33.87
N LYS A 11 -2.78 -3.26 33.12
CA LYS A 11 -2.94 -3.20 31.67
C LYS A 11 -4.36 -2.72 31.39
N GLN A 12 -4.56 -1.43 31.27
CA GLN A 12 -5.75 -0.89 30.64
C GLN A 12 -5.79 -1.47 29.23
N SER A 13 -6.79 -2.31 28.94
CA SER A 13 -6.94 -2.91 27.62
C SER A 13 -7.15 -1.77 26.63
N ILE A 14 -6.30 -1.71 25.57
CA ILE A 14 -6.44 -0.72 24.51
C ILE A 14 -7.79 -0.97 23.83
N ARG A 15 -8.66 0.05 23.80
CA ARG A 15 -9.97 -0.09 23.18
C ARG A 15 -9.88 -0.14 21.65
N TYR A 16 -10.84 -0.80 21.05
CA TYR A 16 -11.07 -0.69 19.61
C TYR A 16 -11.89 0.57 19.30
N ALA A 17 -11.38 1.42 18.42
CA ALA A 17 -12.14 2.55 17.87
C ALA A 17 -13.13 2.07 16.81
N ALA A 18 -12.75 1.06 16.02
CA ALA A 18 -13.64 0.32 15.13
C ALA A 18 -13.22 -1.13 15.01
N LYS A 19 -14.20 -1.99 14.71
CA LYS A 19 -14.01 -3.39 14.30
C LYS A 19 -14.70 -3.62 12.97
N VAL A 20 -14.14 -4.50 12.16
CA VAL A 20 -14.71 -4.90 10.87
C VAL A 20 -15.24 -6.33 10.95
N ASP A 21 -16.18 -6.65 10.09
CA ASP A 21 -16.74 -7.99 9.94
C ASP A 21 -16.45 -8.48 8.51
N LEU A 22 -15.49 -9.40 8.37
CA LEU A 22 -15.08 -9.94 7.07
C LEU A 22 -16.16 -10.82 6.41
N THR A 23 -17.22 -11.18 7.14
CA THR A 23 -18.34 -11.96 6.59
C THR A 23 -19.41 -11.08 5.95
N ARG A 24 -19.36 -9.76 6.17
CA ARG A 24 -20.30 -8.79 5.62
C ARG A 24 -19.69 -7.99 4.48
N PRO A 25 -20.47 -7.59 3.47
CA PRO A 25 -20.00 -6.66 2.45
C PRO A 25 -19.43 -5.37 3.07
N ALA A 26 -18.28 -4.93 2.60
CA ALA A 26 -17.64 -3.70 3.10
C ALA A 26 -18.55 -2.48 2.94
N ALA A 27 -19.32 -2.40 1.84
CA ALA A 27 -20.27 -1.32 1.57
C ALA A 27 -21.49 -1.26 2.52
N GLU A 28 -21.65 -2.24 3.42
CA GLU A 28 -22.73 -2.27 4.43
C GLU A 28 -22.22 -1.94 5.83
N GLN A 29 -20.94 -1.71 5.99
CA GLN A 29 -20.32 -1.45 7.30
C GLN A 29 -20.23 0.04 7.57
N PRO A 30 -20.81 0.54 8.69
CA PRO A 30 -20.95 1.97 8.94
C PRO A 30 -19.65 2.70 9.30
N TYR A 31 -18.58 1.94 9.62
CA TYR A 31 -17.25 2.48 9.93
C TYR A 31 -16.32 2.55 8.72
N LEU A 32 -16.78 2.11 7.55
CA LEU A 32 -16.00 2.10 6.32
C LEU A 32 -16.48 3.18 5.36
N HIS A 33 -15.59 3.69 4.54
CA HIS A 33 -15.89 4.56 3.41
C HIS A 33 -14.87 4.36 2.29
N ASN A 34 -15.22 4.80 1.07
CA ASN A 34 -14.34 4.68 -0.09
C ASN A 34 -14.18 5.99 -0.86
N ARG A 35 -14.37 7.12 -0.19
CA ARG A 35 -14.20 8.47 -0.74
C ARG A 35 -13.54 9.38 0.29
N TRP A 36 -12.73 10.30 -0.16
CA TRP A 36 -12.29 11.43 0.64
C TRP A 36 -13.31 12.57 0.50
N HIS A 37 -13.93 12.97 1.61
CA HIS A 37 -14.88 14.08 1.64
C HIS A 37 -15.05 14.63 3.06
N PRO A 38 -15.09 15.98 3.25
CA PRO A 38 -15.21 16.57 4.59
C PRO A 38 -16.53 16.29 5.30
N ASP A 39 -17.60 15.96 4.57
CA ASP A 39 -18.94 15.77 5.15
C ASP A 39 -19.24 14.32 5.52
N ILE A 40 -18.35 13.35 5.26
CA ILE A 40 -18.55 11.98 5.76
C ILE A 40 -18.65 12.03 7.29
N PRO A 41 -19.71 11.46 7.91
CA PRO A 41 -19.88 11.47 9.36
C PRO A 41 -18.72 10.79 10.07
N PHE A 42 -18.43 11.21 11.29
CA PHE A 42 -17.44 10.55 12.12
C PHE A 42 -17.86 9.11 12.44
N ALA A 43 -16.94 8.18 12.27
CA ALA A 43 -17.07 6.77 12.71
C ALA A 43 -16.97 6.65 14.24
N GLY A 44 -16.40 7.65 14.90
CA GLY A 44 -16.23 7.72 16.34
C GLY A 44 -15.27 8.84 16.71
N THR A 45 -15.09 9.05 18.01
CA THR A 45 -14.19 10.06 18.58
C THR A 45 -13.04 9.42 19.31
N ILE A 46 -11.84 9.96 19.12
CA ILE A 46 -10.58 9.56 19.77
C ILE A 46 -10.03 10.77 20.51
N LYS A 47 -9.67 10.60 21.77
CA LYS A 47 -9.11 11.69 22.58
C LYS A 47 -7.68 12.02 22.14
N ASN A 48 -7.32 13.29 22.24
CA ASN A 48 -5.93 13.72 22.08
C ASN A 48 -5.03 13.02 23.13
N GLY A 49 -4.03 12.29 22.70
CA GLY A 49 -3.14 11.47 23.51
C GLY A 49 -3.60 10.01 23.71
N GLU A 50 -4.75 9.64 23.20
CA GLU A 50 -5.28 8.28 23.34
C GLU A 50 -4.60 7.30 22.37
N THR A 51 -4.39 6.07 22.86
CA THR A 51 -4.03 4.92 22.02
C THR A 51 -5.25 4.06 21.76
N VAL A 52 -5.49 3.71 20.50
CA VAL A 52 -6.61 2.88 20.07
C VAL A 52 -6.18 1.81 19.09
N LYS A 53 -6.99 0.76 18.95
CA LYS A 53 -6.93 -0.23 17.89
C LYS A 53 -8.00 0.07 16.84
N ILE A 54 -7.64 -0.05 15.58
CA ILE A 54 -8.53 0.13 14.44
C ILE A 54 -8.37 -1.10 13.53
N GLU A 55 -9.46 -1.84 13.34
CA GLU A 55 -9.47 -2.93 12.35
C GLU A 55 -9.79 -2.38 10.97
N CYS A 56 -9.13 -2.95 9.95
CA CYS A 56 -9.30 -2.61 8.54
C CYS A 56 -9.61 -3.89 7.75
N VAL A 57 -10.50 -3.80 6.78
CA VAL A 57 -10.62 -4.80 5.71
C VAL A 57 -9.43 -4.70 4.77
N ASP A 58 -9.19 -5.71 3.93
CA ASP A 58 -8.28 -5.51 2.80
C ASP A 58 -8.83 -4.40 1.88
N TRP A 59 -7.95 -3.78 1.10
CA TRP A 59 -8.30 -2.59 0.31
C TRP A 59 -9.45 -2.83 -0.68
N THR A 60 -9.67 -4.08 -1.11
CA THR A 60 -10.75 -4.45 -2.04
C THR A 60 -12.10 -4.61 -1.34
N GLY A 61 -12.11 -4.74 0.01
CA GLY A 61 -13.29 -5.11 0.78
C GLY A 61 -13.68 -6.57 0.63
N GLY A 62 -12.70 -7.45 0.42
CA GLY A 62 -12.87 -8.90 0.37
C GLY A 62 -13.19 -9.43 -1.03
N GLN A 63 -12.87 -8.71 -2.10
CA GLN A 63 -13.10 -9.21 -3.46
C GLN A 63 -12.11 -10.32 -3.84
N ILE A 64 -10.88 -10.27 -3.35
CA ILE A 64 -9.84 -11.27 -3.65
C ILE A 64 -9.92 -12.42 -2.64
N LYS A 65 -9.77 -13.65 -3.13
CA LYS A 65 -9.95 -14.89 -2.36
C LYS A 65 -8.67 -15.71 -2.29
N ASN A 66 -8.59 -16.56 -1.26
CA ASN A 66 -7.49 -17.53 -1.10
C ASN A 66 -7.70 -18.74 -2.03
N THR A 67 -7.54 -18.51 -3.33
CA THR A 67 -7.68 -19.53 -4.39
C THR A 67 -6.44 -19.56 -5.27
N ASP A 68 -6.32 -20.61 -6.07
CA ASP A 68 -5.19 -20.82 -6.99
C ASP A 68 -5.53 -20.38 -8.44
N ASP A 69 -6.47 -19.47 -8.58
CA ASP A 69 -6.80 -18.75 -9.81
C ASP A 69 -6.74 -17.23 -9.55
N ALA A 70 -6.57 -16.42 -10.59
CA ALA A 70 -6.51 -14.97 -10.52
C ALA A 70 -7.66 -14.29 -11.29
N ASP A 71 -8.76 -14.99 -11.53
CA ASP A 71 -9.93 -14.39 -12.18
C ASP A 71 -10.59 -13.34 -11.28
N ASP A 72 -10.44 -13.46 -9.97
CA ASP A 72 -10.86 -12.45 -9.01
C ASP A 72 -10.02 -11.15 -9.10
N VAL A 73 -8.71 -11.25 -9.32
CA VAL A 73 -7.83 -10.08 -9.57
C VAL A 73 -8.15 -9.45 -10.92
N LYS A 74 -8.34 -10.28 -11.97
CA LYS A 74 -8.73 -9.81 -13.28
C LYS A 74 -10.04 -9.04 -13.28
N ASN A 75 -11.02 -9.49 -12.50
CA ASN A 75 -12.38 -8.95 -12.49
C ASN A 75 -12.67 -8.06 -11.28
N VAL A 76 -11.66 -7.66 -10.50
CA VAL A 76 -11.85 -6.80 -9.32
C VAL A 76 -12.54 -5.51 -9.72
N ASP A 77 -13.60 -5.13 -8.98
CA ASP A 77 -14.31 -3.87 -9.18
C ASP A 77 -13.52 -2.71 -8.57
N LEU A 78 -12.62 -2.13 -9.36
CA LEU A 78 -11.79 -1.00 -8.96
C LEU A 78 -12.56 0.30 -8.77
N THR A 79 -13.86 0.35 -9.10
CA THR A 79 -14.70 1.55 -8.84
C THR A 79 -15.06 1.69 -7.36
N LYS A 80 -14.95 0.61 -6.58
CA LYS A 80 -15.30 0.52 -5.16
C LYS A 80 -14.14 0.75 -4.21
N VAL A 81 -12.91 0.80 -4.69
CA VAL A 81 -11.71 0.80 -3.85
C VAL A 81 -11.14 2.21 -3.66
N HIS A 82 -10.38 2.39 -2.55
CA HIS A 82 -10.14 1.49 -1.40
C HIS A 82 -11.21 1.67 -0.34
N TYR A 83 -11.48 0.61 0.45
CA TYR A 83 -12.26 0.75 1.67
C TYR A 83 -11.34 1.15 2.83
N LEU A 84 -11.64 2.28 3.46
CA LEU A 84 -10.91 2.82 4.61
C LEU A 84 -11.78 2.80 5.86
N THR A 85 -11.16 2.55 7.00
CA THR A 85 -11.82 2.64 8.31
C THR A 85 -11.72 4.06 8.86
N GLY A 86 -12.85 4.66 9.16
CA GLY A 86 -12.99 6.05 9.60
C GLY A 86 -14.19 6.75 8.95
N PRO A 87 -14.18 8.11 8.86
CA PRO A 87 -13.21 9.00 9.50
C PRO A 87 -13.45 9.17 11.00
N PHE A 88 -12.37 9.24 11.78
CA PHE A 88 -12.43 9.50 13.22
C PHE A 88 -12.27 10.99 13.53
N GLU A 89 -13.06 11.46 14.49
CA GLU A 89 -12.81 12.73 15.13
C GLU A 89 -11.64 12.60 16.10
N ILE A 90 -10.61 13.43 15.92
CA ILE A 90 -9.55 13.58 16.92
C ILE A 90 -9.87 14.83 17.73
N GLU A 91 -10.14 14.65 19.03
CA GLU A 91 -10.49 15.76 19.93
C GLU A 91 -9.45 16.86 19.88
N THR A 92 -9.90 18.10 19.87
CA THR A 92 -9.09 19.34 19.84
C THR A 92 -8.37 19.63 18.51
N ALA A 93 -8.42 18.76 17.51
CA ALA A 93 -7.82 19.03 16.20
C ALA A 93 -8.63 20.10 15.44
N GLU A 94 -7.95 21.15 15.00
CA GLU A 94 -8.52 22.27 14.24
C GLU A 94 -7.70 22.53 12.96
N PRO A 95 -8.28 23.15 11.93
CA PRO A 95 -7.50 23.51 10.74
C PRO A 95 -6.24 24.33 11.06
N GLY A 96 -5.11 23.94 10.47
CA GLY A 96 -3.80 24.54 10.75
C GLY A 96 -2.96 23.79 11.77
N ASP A 97 -3.57 22.87 12.51
CA ASP A 97 -2.84 21.94 13.38
C ASP A 97 -2.12 20.86 12.57
N VAL A 98 -1.29 20.09 13.24
CA VAL A 98 -0.72 18.83 12.72
C VAL A 98 -1.19 17.68 13.58
N LEU A 99 -1.74 16.65 12.95
CA LEU A 99 -2.03 15.39 13.59
C LEU A 99 -0.77 14.52 13.59
N VAL A 100 -0.28 14.17 14.77
CA VAL A 100 0.81 13.21 14.94
C VAL A 100 0.22 11.83 15.14
N VAL A 101 0.47 10.97 14.18
CA VAL A 101 0.05 9.55 14.15
C VAL A 101 1.25 8.71 14.55
N ASP A 102 1.26 8.16 15.76
CA ASP A 102 2.33 7.31 16.30
C ASP A 102 1.89 5.85 16.14
N ILE A 103 2.42 5.17 15.12
CA ILE A 103 2.10 3.79 14.80
C ILE A 103 2.82 2.87 15.79
N GLN A 104 2.08 2.29 16.71
CA GLN A 104 2.65 1.44 17.75
C GLN A 104 2.73 -0.03 17.34
N ASP A 105 1.75 -0.50 16.56
CA ASP A 105 1.71 -1.87 16.06
C ASP A 105 0.79 -2.00 14.83
N VAL A 106 1.11 -2.95 13.95
CA VAL A 106 0.25 -3.38 12.84
C VAL A 106 0.36 -4.89 12.74
N GLN A 107 -0.78 -5.58 12.71
CA GLN A 107 -0.86 -7.03 12.69
C GLN A 107 -1.98 -7.51 11.74
N PRO A 108 -1.88 -8.70 11.14
CA PRO A 108 -3.03 -9.35 10.54
C PRO A 108 -4.13 -9.62 11.59
N LEU A 109 -5.37 -9.82 11.18
CA LEU A 109 -6.41 -10.32 12.07
C LEU A 109 -6.10 -11.76 12.48
N GLU A 110 -6.37 -12.12 13.75
CA GLU A 110 -5.99 -13.43 14.32
C GLU A 110 -6.60 -14.64 13.59
N ASP A 111 -7.76 -14.46 12.98
CA ASP A 111 -8.49 -15.46 12.20
C ASP A 111 -8.28 -15.31 10.67
N HIS A 112 -7.39 -14.43 10.24
CA HIS A 112 -7.08 -14.19 8.84
C HIS A 112 -5.56 -14.09 8.60
N LEU A 113 -4.89 -15.25 8.70
CA LEU A 113 -3.43 -15.33 8.64
C LEU A 113 -2.92 -15.58 7.20
N TRP A 114 -3.45 -14.82 6.27
CA TRP A 114 -3.00 -14.84 4.87
C TRP A 114 -3.20 -13.48 4.20
N GLY A 115 -2.51 -13.30 3.09
CA GLY A 115 -2.65 -12.12 2.23
C GLY A 115 -2.37 -12.48 0.77
N PHE A 116 -2.43 -11.49 -0.09
CA PHE A 116 -2.25 -11.69 -1.52
C PHE A 116 -1.43 -10.55 -2.15
N THR A 117 -0.75 -10.90 -3.23
CA THR A 117 -0.12 -9.93 -4.14
C THR A 117 -0.68 -10.18 -5.53
N GLY A 118 -0.98 -9.14 -6.30
CA GLY A 118 -1.60 -9.27 -7.62
C GLY A 118 -0.89 -8.44 -8.68
N ILE A 119 -1.02 -8.90 -9.90
CA ILE A 119 -0.78 -8.14 -11.13
C ILE A 119 -2.14 -7.94 -11.76
N PHE A 120 -2.57 -6.71 -11.97
CA PHE A 120 -3.84 -6.45 -12.65
C PHE A 120 -3.76 -6.80 -14.13
N ASP A 121 -4.91 -7.11 -14.73
CA ASP A 121 -5.02 -7.11 -16.18
C ASP A 121 -4.83 -5.68 -16.72
N LYS A 122 -4.13 -5.53 -17.84
CA LYS A 122 -3.87 -4.23 -18.47
C LYS A 122 -5.15 -3.44 -18.73
N GLU A 123 -6.22 -4.14 -19.07
CA GLU A 123 -7.53 -3.52 -19.35
C GLU A 123 -8.31 -3.18 -18.06
N ASN A 124 -7.88 -3.69 -16.89
CA ASN A 124 -8.53 -3.44 -15.60
C ASN A 124 -7.49 -3.14 -14.52
N GLY A 125 -6.99 -1.91 -14.47
CA GLY A 125 -6.01 -1.42 -13.51
C GLY A 125 -4.61 -1.21 -14.07
N GLY A 126 -4.15 -2.14 -14.89
CA GLY A 126 -2.81 -2.07 -15.47
C GLY A 126 -1.70 -2.35 -14.47
N GLY A 127 -0.51 -1.87 -14.74
CA GLY A 127 0.66 -2.05 -13.89
C GLY A 127 1.88 -1.29 -14.41
N PHE A 128 2.93 -1.26 -13.61
CA PHE A 128 4.19 -0.61 -13.98
C PHE A 128 4.88 -1.28 -15.18
N LEU A 129 4.66 -2.60 -15.34
CA LEU A 129 5.22 -3.43 -16.44
C LEU A 129 4.11 -4.03 -17.33
N ASP A 130 2.95 -3.42 -17.42
CA ASP A 130 1.78 -3.96 -18.13
C ASP A 130 1.95 -4.06 -19.64
N GLU A 131 2.90 -3.32 -20.23
CA GLU A 131 3.29 -3.46 -21.63
C GLU A 131 3.95 -4.82 -21.93
N ILE A 132 4.58 -5.43 -20.90
CA ILE A 132 5.30 -6.70 -21.02
C ILE A 132 4.50 -7.83 -20.38
N TYR A 133 3.86 -7.56 -19.24
CA TYR A 133 3.06 -8.51 -18.47
C TYR A 133 1.60 -8.04 -18.35
N PRO A 134 0.82 -8.12 -19.44
CA PRO A 134 -0.51 -7.51 -19.53
C PRO A 134 -1.63 -8.28 -18.85
N LYS A 135 -1.38 -9.49 -18.36
CA LYS A 135 -2.41 -10.39 -17.85
C LYS A 135 -2.41 -10.53 -16.34
N ALA A 136 -3.60 -10.68 -15.77
CA ALA A 136 -3.75 -10.85 -14.34
C ALA A 136 -3.09 -12.12 -13.82
N ALA A 137 -2.41 -11.97 -12.67
CA ALA A 137 -1.82 -13.06 -11.92
C ALA A 137 -1.86 -12.75 -10.41
N LYS A 138 -1.73 -13.78 -9.57
CA LYS A 138 -1.82 -13.66 -8.12
C LYS A 138 -0.85 -14.60 -7.41
N ALA A 139 -0.32 -14.18 -6.27
CA ALA A 139 0.32 -15.03 -5.29
C ALA A 139 -0.40 -14.90 -3.95
N ILE A 140 -0.64 -16.03 -3.29
CA ILE A 140 -1.16 -16.08 -1.92
C ILE A 140 0.01 -16.30 -0.97
N TRP A 141 -0.01 -15.59 0.15
CA TRP A 141 0.99 -15.62 1.20
C TRP A 141 0.35 -16.07 2.51
N ASP A 142 0.92 -17.10 3.13
CA ASP A 142 0.53 -17.57 4.46
C ASP A 142 1.44 -16.95 5.51
N PHE A 143 0.85 -16.54 6.66
CA PHE A 143 1.56 -15.86 7.74
C PHE A 143 1.86 -16.79 8.90
N GLU A 144 3.10 -16.77 9.35
CA GLU A 144 3.56 -17.50 10.54
C GLU A 144 4.36 -16.53 11.44
N GLY A 145 3.68 -15.95 12.41
CA GLY A 145 4.26 -14.89 13.24
C GLY A 145 4.61 -13.67 12.39
N ILE A 146 5.90 -13.29 12.39
CA ILE A 146 6.39 -12.16 11.57
C ILE A 146 6.79 -12.57 10.16
N TYR A 147 6.76 -13.85 9.83
CA TYR A 147 7.20 -14.39 8.54
C TYR A 147 6.03 -14.68 7.61
N CYS A 148 6.31 -14.63 6.31
CA CYS A 148 5.42 -15.11 5.29
C CYS A 148 6.13 -16.05 4.31
N SER A 149 5.36 -16.94 3.70
CA SER A 149 5.76 -17.82 2.60
C SER A 149 4.61 -18.00 1.63
N SER A 150 4.90 -18.42 0.41
CA SER A 150 3.87 -18.56 -0.64
C SER A 150 3.96 -19.92 -1.31
N ARG A 151 2.80 -20.57 -1.47
CA ARG A 151 2.69 -21.76 -2.30
C ARG A 151 2.89 -21.49 -3.79
N HIS A 152 2.71 -20.23 -4.20
CA HIS A 152 2.86 -19.78 -5.58
C HIS A 152 4.28 -19.30 -5.92
N ILE A 153 5.13 -19.06 -4.91
CA ILE A 153 6.54 -18.65 -5.08
C ILE A 153 7.39 -19.49 -4.12
N PRO A 154 7.56 -20.80 -4.40
CA PRO A 154 8.26 -21.71 -3.50
C PRO A 154 9.73 -21.35 -3.32
N GLY A 155 10.26 -21.63 -2.13
CA GLY A 155 11.66 -21.37 -1.79
C GLY A 155 11.93 -19.95 -1.32
N VAL A 156 10.87 -19.17 -1.02
CA VAL A 156 10.97 -17.82 -0.49
C VAL A 156 10.28 -17.74 0.87
N ARG A 157 10.96 -17.16 1.86
CA ARG A 157 10.43 -16.85 3.19
C ARG A 157 11.10 -15.59 3.74
N PHE A 158 10.32 -14.64 4.19
CA PHE A 158 10.85 -13.39 4.77
C PHE A 158 9.97 -12.84 5.87
N ALA A 159 10.55 -11.99 6.72
CA ALA A 159 9.80 -11.25 7.72
C ALA A 159 9.13 -10.04 7.07
N GLY A 160 7.86 -9.81 7.44
CA GLY A 160 7.11 -8.66 6.97
C GLY A 160 7.54 -7.35 7.66
N LEU A 161 7.57 -6.27 6.91
CA LEU A 161 7.63 -4.91 7.44
C LEU A 161 6.21 -4.33 7.38
N ILE A 162 5.38 -4.74 8.37
CA ILE A 162 3.94 -4.54 8.35
C ILE A 162 3.60 -3.07 8.56
N HIS A 163 2.80 -2.48 7.66
CA HIS A 163 2.51 -1.05 7.64
C HIS A 163 1.14 -0.75 6.99
N PRO A 164 0.57 0.45 7.18
CA PRO A 164 -0.56 0.91 6.38
C PRO A 164 -0.09 1.47 5.03
N GLY A 165 -0.74 1.12 3.92
CA GLY A 165 -0.58 1.77 2.62
C GLY A 165 -1.29 3.12 2.61
N ILE A 166 -2.48 3.22 3.23
CA ILE A 166 -3.29 4.43 3.24
C ILE A 166 -3.51 4.95 4.66
N LEU A 167 -3.13 6.20 4.90
CA LEU A 167 -3.55 6.97 6.06
C LEU A 167 -3.61 8.46 5.72
N GLY A 168 -4.59 9.18 6.29
CA GLY A 168 -4.71 10.61 5.99
C GLY A 168 -5.84 11.30 6.75
N CYS A 169 -5.81 12.64 6.70
CA CYS A 169 -6.89 13.50 7.18
C CYS A 169 -7.80 13.92 6.02
N ALA A 170 -9.07 14.19 6.29
CA ALA A 170 -9.98 14.66 5.25
C ALA A 170 -9.54 16.04 4.70
N PRO A 171 -9.75 16.30 3.40
CA PRO A 171 -9.50 17.60 2.79
C PRO A 171 -10.54 18.63 3.24
N SER A 172 -10.22 19.92 3.10
CA SER A 172 -11.26 20.95 3.05
C SER A 172 -12.03 20.84 1.71
N ALA A 173 -13.18 21.50 1.61
CA ALA A 173 -13.95 21.54 0.37
C ALA A 173 -13.14 22.16 -0.79
N GLU A 174 -12.31 23.17 -0.51
CA GLU A 174 -11.46 23.82 -1.52
C GLU A 174 -10.34 22.90 -2.02
N ILE A 175 -9.71 22.16 -1.10
CA ILE A 175 -8.69 21.16 -1.44
C ILE A 175 -9.30 20.04 -2.27
N LEU A 176 -10.48 19.55 -1.86
CA LEU A 176 -11.22 18.51 -2.59
C LEU A 176 -11.53 18.93 -4.04
N ALA A 177 -12.05 20.16 -4.21
CA ALA A 177 -12.30 20.70 -5.55
C ALA A 177 -11.00 20.81 -6.38
N THR A 178 -9.89 21.17 -5.74
CA THR A 178 -8.58 21.24 -6.39
C THR A 178 -8.10 19.88 -6.85
N TRP A 179 -8.26 18.84 -6.01
CA TRP A 179 -7.90 17.47 -6.37
C TRP A 179 -8.67 16.97 -7.59
N ASN A 180 -9.99 17.08 -7.54
CA ASN A 180 -10.86 16.62 -8.62
C ASN A 180 -10.55 17.33 -9.94
N ARG A 181 -10.32 18.66 -9.91
CA ARG A 181 -9.93 19.42 -11.11
C ARG A 181 -8.57 19.00 -11.66
N ARG A 182 -7.54 18.93 -10.80
CA ARG A 182 -6.17 18.56 -11.19
C ARG A 182 -6.10 17.17 -11.83
N GLU A 183 -6.83 16.22 -11.26
CA GLU A 183 -6.89 14.85 -11.76
C GLU A 183 -7.69 14.76 -13.08
N ALA A 184 -8.79 15.48 -13.21
CA ALA A 184 -9.58 15.54 -14.44
C ALA A 184 -8.76 16.15 -15.61
N GLU A 185 -8.06 17.26 -15.38
CA GLU A 185 -7.20 17.91 -16.37
C GLU A 185 -6.10 16.96 -16.88
N LEU A 186 -5.53 16.14 -15.97
CA LEU A 186 -4.54 15.14 -16.36
C LEU A 186 -5.15 14.03 -17.23
N ILE A 187 -6.33 13.51 -16.85
CA ILE A 187 -7.03 12.46 -17.62
C ILE A 187 -7.35 12.94 -19.03
N GLU A 188 -7.77 14.21 -19.19
CA GLU A 188 -8.06 14.79 -20.51
C GLU A 188 -6.82 14.87 -21.38
N SER A 189 -5.65 15.14 -20.80
CA SER A 189 -4.39 15.35 -21.53
C SER A 189 -3.57 14.07 -21.75
N CYS A 190 -3.89 12.97 -21.06
CA CYS A 190 -3.09 11.74 -21.06
C CYS A 190 -3.89 10.53 -21.55
N SER A 191 -3.65 10.10 -22.80
CA SER A 191 -4.41 9.01 -23.43
C SER A 191 -3.97 7.61 -23.05
N HIS A 192 -2.78 7.46 -22.44
CA HIS A 192 -2.18 6.15 -22.10
C HIS A 192 -2.34 5.76 -20.63
N MET A 193 -3.03 6.56 -19.83
CA MET A 193 -3.32 6.19 -18.43
C MET A 193 -4.32 5.04 -18.34
N SER A 194 -4.15 4.20 -17.34
CA SER A 194 -5.20 3.25 -16.94
C SER A 194 -6.47 4.01 -16.55
N ARG A 195 -7.45 3.98 -17.44
CA ARG A 195 -8.68 4.77 -17.26
C ARG A 195 -9.56 4.30 -16.13
N VAL A 196 -9.51 3.01 -15.79
CA VAL A 196 -10.36 2.43 -14.75
C VAL A 196 -10.10 3.08 -13.39
N VAL A 197 -8.82 3.20 -13.00
CA VAL A 197 -8.43 3.79 -11.70
C VAL A 197 -8.24 5.31 -11.76
N ALA A 198 -7.98 5.88 -12.92
CA ALA A 198 -7.76 7.31 -13.09
C ALA A 198 -9.06 8.11 -13.29
N LEU A 199 -10.12 7.50 -13.83
CA LEU A 199 -11.40 8.17 -14.06
C LEU A 199 -12.03 8.68 -12.77
N PRO A 200 -12.85 9.74 -12.81
CA PRO A 200 -13.69 10.14 -11.69
C PRO A 200 -14.45 8.95 -11.12
N PRO A 201 -14.64 8.87 -9.80
CA PRO A 201 -15.33 7.74 -9.19
C PRO A 201 -16.78 7.66 -9.64
N LEU A 202 -17.29 6.44 -9.82
CA LEU A 202 -18.70 6.23 -10.13
C LEU A 202 -19.57 6.53 -8.91
N GLU A 203 -20.61 7.37 -9.08
CA GLU A 203 -21.49 7.77 -7.99
C GLU A 203 -22.16 6.57 -7.30
N GLN A 204 -22.62 5.58 -8.08
CA GLN A 204 -23.27 4.37 -7.55
C GLN A 204 -22.35 3.46 -6.72
N SER A 205 -21.03 3.59 -6.88
CA SER A 205 -20.04 2.82 -6.12
C SER A 205 -19.61 3.52 -4.82
N ALA A 206 -20.15 4.72 -4.52
CA ALA A 206 -19.77 5.46 -3.34
C ALA A 206 -20.30 4.81 -2.06
N HIS A 207 -19.42 4.67 -1.07
CA HIS A 207 -19.76 4.33 0.30
C HIS A 207 -19.24 5.42 1.24
N ALA A 208 -20.14 5.96 2.08
CA ALA A 208 -19.88 7.11 2.94
C ALA A 208 -20.19 6.81 4.42
N GLY A 209 -19.89 5.59 4.86
CA GLY A 209 -20.11 5.17 6.24
C GLY A 209 -21.56 5.24 6.68
N SER A 210 -21.79 5.85 7.83
CA SER A 210 -23.13 6.04 8.42
C SER A 210 -23.92 7.25 7.87
N ALA A 211 -23.48 7.84 6.74
CA ALA A 211 -24.12 9.00 6.15
C ALA A 211 -25.59 8.76 5.80
N ASP A 212 -26.43 9.77 6.03
CA ASP A 212 -27.80 9.77 5.52
C ASP A 212 -27.83 9.87 3.98
N ALA A 213 -29.01 9.73 3.39
CA ALA A 213 -29.19 9.74 1.95
C ALA A 213 -28.71 11.05 1.27
N THR A 214 -28.88 12.19 1.94
CA THR A 214 -28.49 13.51 1.43
C THR A 214 -26.98 13.65 1.38
N ILE A 215 -26.31 13.33 2.48
CA ILE A 215 -24.83 13.37 2.57
C ILE A 215 -24.23 12.31 1.64
N LYS A 216 -24.81 11.10 1.59
CA LYS A 216 -24.35 10.04 0.69
C LYS A 216 -24.40 10.47 -0.78
N ALA A 217 -25.48 11.12 -1.21
CA ALA A 217 -25.60 11.63 -2.58
C ALA A 217 -24.55 12.73 -2.87
N LYS A 218 -24.31 13.62 -1.91
CA LYS A 218 -23.27 14.65 -2.02
C LYS A 218 -21.87 14.04 -2.14
N VAL A 219 -21.53 13.13 -1.24
CA VAL A 219 -20.24 12.42 -1.25
C VAL A 219 -20.04 11.61 -2.53
N ALA A 220 -21.09 10.97 -3.04
CA ALA A 220 -21.06 10.24 -4.29
C ALA A 220 -20.69 11.14 -5.48
N LYS A 221 -21.25 12.34 -5.50
CA LYS A 221 -21.03 13.31 -6.59
C LYS A 221 -19.69 14.05 -6.49
N GLU A 222 -19.27 14.44 -5.28
CA GLU A 222 -18.17 15.37 -5.06
C GLU A 222 -16.91 14.69 -4.51
N GLY A 223 -17.04 13.50 -3.90
CA GLY A 223 -15.96 12.81 -3.21
C GLY A 223 -14.82 12.42 -4.11
N ALA A 224 -13.60 12.61 -3.64
CA ALA A 224 -12.41 12.17 -4.35
C ALA A 224 -12.13 10.68 -4.13
N ARG A 225 -11.50 10.05 -5.11
CA ARG A 225 -11.02 8.66 -5.01
C ARG A 225 -9.96 8.50 -3.93
N THR A 226 -9.86 7.31 -3.39
CA THR A 226 -8.80 6.92 -2.43
C THR A 226 -7.52 6.45 -3.10
N VAL A 227 -7.59 6.01 -4.37
CA VAL A 227 -6.43 5.51 -5.14
C VAL A 227 -5.30 6.54 -5.27
N PRO A 228 -5.51 7.81 -5.65
CA PRO A 228 -4.41 8.75 -5.70
C PRO A 228 -3.94 9.16 -4.30
N GLY A 229 -2.62 9.06 -4.05
CA GLY A 229 -1.97 9.82 -2.99
C GLY A 229 -1.92 11.31 -3.36
N ARG A 230 -1.91 12.19 -2.34
CA ARG A 230 -1.93 13.65 -2.58
C ARG A 230 -1.06 14.40 -1.60
N PRO A 231 -0.31 15.41 -2.06
CA PRO A 231 0.65 16.11 -1.22
C PRO A 231 0.02 16.83 -0.03
N GLU A 232 -1.25 17.21 -0.12
CA GLU A 232 -1.91 17.99 0.92
C GLU A 232 -2.31 17.16 2.14
N HIS A 233 -2.43 15.81 2.02
CA HIS A 233 -2.91 14.99 3.15
C HIS A 233 -2.27 13.60 3.28
N GLY A 234 -1.43 13.18 2.37
CA GLY A 234 -0.92 11.81 2.26
C GLY A 234 -1.91 10.92 1.48
N GLY A 235 -2.76 10.19 2.17
CA GLY A 235 -3.67 9.22 1.57
C GLY A 235 -2.93 7.95 1.18
N ASN A 236 -3.06 7.51 -0.06
CA ASN A 236 -2.38 6.34 -0.62
C ASN A 236 -0.91 6.67 -0.89
N CYS A 237 -0.03 6.32 0.01
CA CYS A 237 1.39 6.65 -0.04
C CYS A 237 2.30 5.42 -0.18
N ASP A 238 1.83 4.24 0.20
CA ASP A 238 2.51 2.93 0.05
C ASP A 238 4.00 2.97 0.45
N ILE A 239 4.23 3.51 1.65
CA ILE A 239 5.57 3.67 2.19
C ILE A 239 5.83 2.56 3.21
N LYS A 240 6.58 1.52 2.83
CA LYS A 240 6.88 0.38 3.71
C LYS A 240 7.52 0.78 5.05
N ASN A 241 8.18 1.93 5.11
CA ASN A 241 8.85 2.44 6.29
C ASN A 241 7.88 3.05 7.34
N LEU A 242 6.58 3.12 7.05
CA LEU A 242 5.54 3.51 8.01
C LEU A 242 5.13 2.36 8.94
N SER A 243 6.06 1.48 9.25
CA SER A 243 5.89 0.34 10.12
C SER A 243 5.87 0.72 11.60
N ARG A 244 5.86 -0.26 12.48
CA ARG A 244 5.86 -0.12 13.93
C ARG A 244 6.92 0.86 14.44
N GLY A 245 6.51 1.79 15.29
CA GLY A 245 7.37 2.82 15.88
C GLY A 245 7.52 4.07 15.01
N SER A 246 6.95 4.10 13.81
CA SER A 246 6.97 5.27 12.94
C SER A 246 6.01 6.35 13.43
N LYS A 247 6.36 7.61 13.17
CA LYS A 247 5.51 8.76 13.43
C LYS A 247 5.25 9.52 12.15
N VAL A 248 3.97 9.70 11.84
CA VAL A 248 3.52 10.47 10.69
C VAL A 248 2.90 11.76 11.16
N TYR A 249 3.29 12.87 10.55
CA TYR A 249 2.80 14.20 10.80
C TYR A 249 1.90 14.60 9.64
N LEU A 250 0.60 14.69 9.88
CA LEU A 250 -0.40 14.98 8.85
C LEU A 250 -0.96 16.38 9.01
N PRO A 251 -1.05 17.18 7.94
CA PRO A 251 -1.74 18.46 7.97
C PRO A 251 -3.23 18.29 8.29
N VAL A 252 -3.77 19.16 9.13
CA VAL A 252 -5.19 19.17 9.47
C VAL A 252 -5.89 20.30 8.72
N HIS A 253 -6.89 19.96 7.90
CA HIS A 253 -7.62 20.91 7.06
C HIS A 253 -9.07 21.12 7.51
N VAL A 254 -9.59 20.23 8.34
CA VAL A 254 -10.97 20.29 8.86
C VAL A 254 -10.99 20.01 10.35
N LYS A 255 -12.01 20.53 11.03
CA LYS A 255 -12.21 20.25 12.46
C LYS A 255 -12.29 18.75 12.73
N GLY A 256 -11.61 18.32 13.80
CA GLY A 256 -11.52 16.92 14.18
C GLY A 256 -10.61 16.10 13.28
N ALA A 257 -9.83 16.72 12.38
CA ALA A 257 -8.92 16.09 11.41
C ALA A 257 -9.58 15.09 10.45
N LYS A 258 -10.62 14.37 10.87
CA LYS A 258 -11.30 13.30 10.10
C LYS A 258 -10.31 12.27 9.57
N PHE A 259 -9.57 11.66 10.50
CA PHE A 259 -8.54 10.66 10.18
C PHE A 259 -9.16 9.35 9.69
N SER A 260 -8.60 8.79 8.63
CA SER A 260 -8.94 7.45 8.13
C SER A 260 -7.68 6.67 7.80
N VAL A 261 -7.78 5.34 7.90
CA VAL A 261 -6.68 4.40 7.64
C VAL A 261 -7.23 3.13 7.00
N GLY A 262 -6.43 2.47 6.18
CA GLY A 262 -6.76 1.19 5.55
C GLY A 262 -5.59 0.69 4.72
N ASP A 263 -5.89 -0.29 3.86
CA ASP A 263 -4.88 -0.81 2.93
C ASP A 263 -3.63 -1.29 3.68
N LEU A 264 -3.84 -2.27 4.58
CA LEU A 264 -2.76 -2.78 5.40
C LEU A 264 -1.94 -3.82 4.64
N HIS A 265 -0.64 -3.64 4.65
CA HIS A 265 0.34 -4.47 3.98
C HIS A 265 1.15 -5.29 4.98
N PHE A 266 1.26 -6.60 4.78
CA PHE A 266 2.20 -7.43 5.56
C PHE A 266 3.64 -7.15 5.15
N SER A 267 3.88 -6.88 3.88
CA SER A 267 5.18 -6.52 3.29
C SER A 267 4.98 -5.82 1.95
N GLN A 268 5.95 -5.02 1.55
CA GLN A 268 5.98 -4.33 0.26
C GLN A 268 7.40 -4.14 -0.21
N GLY A 269 7.62 -4.26 -1.51
CA GLY A 269 8.84 -3.81 -2.18
C GLY A 269 8.78 -2.33 -2.54
N ASP A 270 9.93 -1.64 -2.54
CA ASP A 270 9.96 -0.25 -2.99
C ASP A 270 9.45 -0.12 -4.43
N GLY A 271 8.50 0.80 -4.61
CA GLY A 271 7.86 1.05 -5.90
C GLY A 271 6.56 0.28 -6.10
N GLU A 272 6.25 -0.74 -5.28
CA GLU A 272 4.99 -1.50 -5.36
C GLU A 272 4.61 -1.88 -6.81
N ILE A 273 5.61 -2.37 -7.56
CA ILE A 273 5.64 -2.37 -9.02
C ILE A 273 4.56 -3.20 -9.72
N SER A 274 3.87 -4.10 -9.05
CA SER A 274 2.76 -4.86 -9.63
C SER A 274 1.38 -4.20 -9.47
N PHE A 275 1.30 -3.04 -8.80
CA PHE A 275 0.13 -2.20 -8.50
C PHE A 275 -0.84 -2.76 -7.44
N CYS A 276 -1.07 -4.04 -7.33
CA CYS A 276 -1.55 -4.75 -6.15
C CYS A 276 -0.32 -5.39 -5.53
N GLY A 277 0.68 -4.55 -5.26
CA GLY A 277 2.08 -4.94 -5.22
C GLY A 277 2.61 -5.25 -3.85
N ALA A 278 1.87 -4.98 -2.80
CA ALA A 278 2.20 -5.41 -1.45
C ALA A 278 1.70 -6.85 -1.20
N ILE A 279 1.92 -7.37 0.00
CA ILE A 279 1.10 -8.46 0.52
C ILE A 279 -0.08 -7.82 1.24
N GLU A 280 -1.18 -7.72 0.53
CA GLU A 280 -2.42 -7.10 0.93
C GLU A 280 -3.16 -7.94 1.96
N MET A 281 -3.68 -7.32 3.02
CA MET A 281 -4.35 -8.07 4.08
C MET A 281 -5.37 -7.24 4.85
N PRO A 282 -6.44 -7.84 5.39
CA PRO A 282 -7.17 -7.24 6.49
C PRO A 282 -6.33 -7.35 7.77
N GLY A 283 -6.44 -6.36 8.65
CA GLY A 283 -5.59 -6.35 9.83
C GLY A 283 -6.05 -5.37 10.89
N VAL A 284 -5.25 -5.23 11.93
CA VAL A 284 -5.45 -4.29 13.02
C VAL A 284 -4.23 -3.40 13.21
N ILE A 285 -4.47 -2.09 13.25
CA ILE A 285 -3.43 -1.10 13.54
C ILE A 285 -3.66 -0.48 14.92
N THR A 286 -2.59 -0.36 15.70
CA THR A 286 -2.59 0.32 17.00
C THR A 286 -1.89 1.66 16.87
N ILE A 287 -2.60 2.74 17.15
CA ILE A 287 -2.12 4.11 16.95
C ILE A 287 -2.33 4.93 18.22
N ASN A 288 -1.33 5.74 18.59
CA ASN A 288 -1.51 6.86 19.51
C ASN A 288 -1.61 8.16 18.70
N PHE A 289 -2.59 8.99 19.04
CA PHE A 289 -2.84 10.25 18.37
C PHE A 289 -2.46 11.43 19.25
N LYS A 290 -1.74 12.42 18.67
CA LYS A 290 -1.45 13.71 19.32
C LYS A 290 -1.72 14.86 18.39
N VAL A 291 -2.24 15.96 18.92
CA VAL A 291 -2.48 17.20 18.18
C VAL A 291 -1.38 18.21 18.51
N MET A 292 -0.66 18.63 17.50
CA MET A 292 0.30 19.73 17.58
C MET A 292 -0.40 21.01 17.11
N LYS A 293 -0.76 21.86 18.06
CA LYS A 293 -1.49 23.11 17.79
C LYS A 293 -0.63 24.05 16.93
N ASP A 294 -1.26 24.68 15.92
CA ASP A 294 -0.59 25.53 14.93
C ASP A 294 0.61 24.86 14.23
N GLY A 295 0.62 23.52 14.21
CA GLY A 295 1.75 22.72 13.76
C GLY A 295 2.13 22.95 12.30
N MET A 296 1.16 23.17 11.42
CA MET A 296 1.44 23.48 10.01
C MET A 296 2.30 24.73 9.86
N LYS A 297 2.01 25.78 10.64
CA LYS A 297 2.79 27.02 10.65
C LYS A 297 4.17 26.80 11.29
N GLN A 298 4.21 26.09 12.43
CA GLN A 298 5.46 25.86 13.18
C GLN A 298 6.48 25.07 12.36
N LEU A 299 6.01 24.08 11.58
CA LEU A 299 6.85 23.22 10.76
C LEU A 299 7.03 23.72 9.32
N GLY A 300 6.34 24.81 8.91
CA GLY A 300 6.28 25.24 7.51
C GLY A 300 5.69 24.16 6.60
N MET A 301 4.78 23.36 7.15
CA MET A 301 4.29 22.12 6.52
C MET A 301 3.33 22.41 5.37
N LYS A 302 3.57 21.78 4.21
CA LYS A 302 2.68 21.77 3.04
C LYS A 302 2.25 20.37 2.67
N SER A 303 2.98 19.36 3.11
CA SER A 303 2.76 17.94 2.87
C SER A 303 3.16 17.13 4.10
N PRO A 304 2.70 15.88 4.23
CA PRO A 304 3.09 15.01 5.32
C PRO A 304 4.60 14.85 5.47
N ILE A 305 5.03 14.67 6.72
CA ILE A 305 6.40 14.32 7.09
C ILE A 305 6.30 13.05 7.93
N TYR A 306 7.30 12.18 7.85
CA TYR A 306 7.35 11.03 8.74
C TYR A 306 8.76 10.75 9.25
N VAL A 307 8.81 10.09 10.40
CA VAL A 307 10.04 9.57 11.00
C VAL A 307 9.88 8.07 11.14
N PRO A 308 10.70 7.25 10.46
CA PRO A 308 10.58 5.79 10.52
C PRO A 308 10.87 5.27 11.92
N GLY A 309 10.28 4.13 12.25
CA GLY A 309 10.51 3.43 13.51
C GLY A 309 11.81 2.60 13.47
N PRO A 310 12.17 1.98 14.60
CA PRO A 310 13.39 1.18 14.70
C PRO A 310 13.29 -0.21 14.05
N VAL A 311 12.15 -0.55 13.46
CA VAL A 311 11.89 -1.90 12.91
C VAL A 311 12.54 -2.08 11.55
N GLU A 312 12.70 -1.01 10.76
CA GLU A 312 13.32 -1.05 9.44
C GLU A 312 14.72 -1.71 9.45
N PRO A 313 15.60 -1.44 10.41
CA PRO A 313 16.92 -2.06 10.47
C PRO A 313 16.94 -3.59 10.60
N GLN A 314 15.81 -4.24 10.89
CA GLN A 314 15.76 -5.69 10.92
C GLN A 314 16.15 -6.36 9.59
N PHE A 315 16.02 -5.63 8.48
CA PHE A 315 16.42 -6.07 7.14
C PHE A 315 17.82 -5.60 6.72
N GLY A 316 18.42 -4.70 7.47
CA GLY A 316 19.76 -4.19 7.20
C GLY A 316 20.80 -4.75 8.20
N PRO A 317 22.07 -4.78 7.86
CA PRO A 317 22.68 -4.80 6.54
C PRO A 317 22.70 -6.21 5.92
N GLY A 318 21.55 -6.67 5.51
CA GLY A 318 21.40 -7.96 4.83
C GLY A 318 22.23 -8.02 3.54
N ARG A 319 22.37 -9.23 2.99
CA ARG A 319 23.03 -9.41 1.70
C ARG A 319 22.04 -9.12 0.59
N TYR A 320 22.44 -8.24 -0.33
CA TYR A 320 21.64 -7.84 -1.49
C TYR A 320 22.41 -8.04 -2.79
N ILE A 321 21.69 -8.36 -3.85
CA ILE A 321 22.14 -8.17 -5.22
C ILE A 321 21.48 -6.90 -5.72
N TYR A 322 22.28 -5.96 -6.23
CA TYR A 322 21.77 -4.73 -6.81
C TYR A 322 21.79 -4.78 -8.32
N PHE A 323 20.68 -4.40 -8.90
CA PHE A 323 20.53 -4.18 -10.33
C PHE A 323 20.47 -2.68 -10.60
N GLU A 324 21.13 -2.23 -11.64
CA GLU A 324 21.07 -0.84 -12.08
C GLU A 324 20.21 -0.69 -13.33
N GLY A 325 19.61 0.47 -13.50
CA GLY A 325 18.84 0.81 -14.68
C GLY A 325 19.04 2.27 -15.04
N PHE A 326 19.03 2.54 -16.35
CA PHE A 326 19.15 3.88 -16.91
C PHE A 326 17.92 4.24 -17.75
N SER A 327 17.80 5.54 -18.12
CA SER A 327 16.68 6.08 -18.90
C SER A 327 16.74 5.66 -20.38
N VAL A 328 17.03 4.39 -20.65
CA VAL A 328 16.97 3.75 -21.96
C VAL A 328 15.99 2.60 -21.88
N ASP A 329 14.92 2.64 -22.67
CA ASP A 329 13.88 1.61 -22.59
C ASP A 329 14.31 0.28 -23.24
N GLU A 330 13.44 -0.74 -23.17
CA GLU A 330 13.67 -2.08 -23.69
C GLU A 330 13.79 -2.14 -25.22
N HIS A 331 13.44 -1.06 -25.91
CA HIS A 331 13.60 -0.90 -27.36
C HIS A 331 14.86 -0.12 -27.73
N GLY A 332 15.66 0.30 -26.74
CA GLY A 332 16.87 1.09 -26.92
C GLY A 332 16.65 2.59 -27.14
N LYS A 333 15.42 3.08 -26.89
CA LYS A 333 15.11 4.51 -26.99
C LYS A 333 15.59 5.25 -25.75
N GLN A 334 16.33 6.35 -25.97
CA GLN A 334 16.78 7.26 -24.91
C GLN A 334 15.63 8.16 -24.44
N HIS A 335 15.41 8.21 -23.13
CA HIS A 335 14.52 9.14 -22.45
C HIS A 335 15.34 10.13 -21.63
N TYR A 336 14.90 11.39 -21.55
CA TYR A 336 15.64 12.43 -20.86
C TYR A 336 15.37 12.39 -19.36
N MET A 337 16.37 11.97 -18.59
CA MET A 337 16.36 11.95 -17.12
C MET A 337 15.12 11.28 -16.51
N ASP A 338 14.53 10.30 -17.17
CA ASP A 338 13.30 9.63 -16.76
C ASP A 338 13.62 8.51 -15.75
N ALA A 339 13.39 8.80 -14.47
CA ALA A 339 13.62 7.83 -13.38
C ALA A 339 12.63 6.65 -13.43
N SER A 340 11.42 6.82 -13.99
CA SER A 340 10.45 5.73 -14.13
C SER A 340 10.93 4.73 -15.18
N VAL A 341 11.43 5.19 -16.32
CA VAL A 341 12.05 4.32 -17.34
C VAL A 341 13.26 3.61 -16.74
N ALA A 342 14.12 4.31 -16.00
CA ALA A 342 15.27 3.71 -15.36
C ALA A 342 14.87 2.61 -14.38
N TYR A 343 13.85 2.82 -13.51
CA TYR A 343 13.38 1.84 -12.55
C TYR A 343 12.69 0.63 -13.21
N ARG A 344 12.00 0.85 -14.32
CA ARG A 344 11.46 -0.22 -15.16
C ARG A 344 12.59 -1.15 -15.66
N GLN A 345 13.68 -0.60 -16.16
CA GLN A 345 14.83 -1.40 -16.60
C GLN A 345 15.46 -2.18 -15.44
N THR A 346 15.62 -1.56 -14.28
CA THR A 346 16.11 -2.22 -13.08
C THR A 346 15.26 -3.42 -12.71
N SER A 347 13.94 -3.26 -12.72
CA SER A 347 12.97 -4.31 -12.41
C SER A 347 13.06 -5.48 -13.40
N LEU A 348 13.17 -5.20 -14.69
CA LEU A 348 13.33 -6.21 -15.74
C LEU A 348 14.62 -7.02 -15.58
N ARG A 349 15.74 -6.38 -15.18
CA ARG A 349 17.01 -7.09 -14.92
C ARG A 349 16.89 -8.04 -13.72
N ALA A 350 16.16 -7.64 -12.68
CA ALA A 350 15.91 -8.53 -11.54
C ALA A 350 15.03 -9.74 -11.93
N ILE A 351 14.00 -9.55 -12.75
CA ILE A 351 13.17 -10.64 -13.29
C ILE A 351 14.01 -11.60 -14.13
N GLU A 352 14.84 -11.09 -15.06
CA GLU A 352 15.77 -11.90 -15.87
C GLU A 352 16.73 -12.71 -15.00
N TYR A 353 17.19 -12.13 -13.90
CA TYR A 353 18.08 -12.81 -12.97
C TYR A 353 17.39 -14.00 -12.29
N LEU A 354 16.18 -13.81 -11.77
CA LEU A 354 15.41 -14.85 -11.08
C LEU A 354 14.99 -16.00 -12.01
N ARG A 355 14.78 -15.73 -13.30
CA ARG A 355 14.52 -16.74 -14.33
C ARG A 355 15.61 -17.82 -14.40
N ARG A 356 16.84 -17.49 -14.03
CA ARG A 356 17.97 -18.43 -13.98
C ARG A 356 17.77 -19.55 -12.95
N TYR A 357 16.92 -19.33 -11.94
CA TYR A 357 16.66 -20.26 -10.84
C TYR A 357 15.33 -21.01 -11.00
N GLY A 358 14.61 -20.78 -12.11
CA GLY A 358 13.41 -21.49 -12.50
C GLY A 358 12.10 -20.81 -12.15
N TYR A 359 12.12 -19.59 -11.63
CA TYR A 359 10.93 -18.77 -11.53
C TYR A 359 10.49 -18.29 -12.91
N ASP A 360 9.19 -18.26 -13.16
CA ASP A 360 8.66 -17.57 -14.31
C ASP A 360 8.63 -16.04 -14.09
N ASP A 361 8.34 -15.29 -15.13
CA ASP A 361 8.37 -13.84 -15.09
C ASP A 361 7.29 -13.25 -14.17
N TYR A 362 6.10 -13.85 -14.16
CA TYR A 362 5.00 -13.40 -13.30
C TYR A 362 5.28 -13.69 -11.83
N GLN A 363 5.84 -14.88 -11.50
CA GLN A 363 6.33 -15.18 -10.13
C GLN A 363 7.36 -14.15 -9.68
N SER A 364 8.33 -13.84 -10.55
CA SER A 364 9.40 -12.88 -10.27
C SER A 364 8.84 -11.47 -10.09
N TYR A 365 7.89 -11.05 -10.94
CA TYR A 365 7.26 -9.75 -10.85
C TYR A 365 6.43 -9.59 -9.57
N LEU A 366 5.61 -10.60 -9.21
CA LEU A 366 4.88 -10.65 -7.94
C LEU A 366 5.82 -10.57 -6.74
N LEU A 367 6.93 -11.31 -6.76
CA LEU A 367 7.92 -11.30 -5.68
C LEU A 367 8.55 -9.91 -5.51
N LEU A 368 8.95 -9.27 -6.60
CA LEU A 368 9.54 -7.92 -6.55
C LEU A 368 8.55 -6.86 -6.06
N GLY A 369 7.26 -7.03 -6.29
CA GLY A 369 6.22 -6.15 -5.75
C GLY A 369 6.18 -6.18 -4.22
N CYS A 370 6.27 -7.36 -3.60
CA CYS A 370 5.95 -7.55 -2.19
C CYS A 370 7.11 -7.92 -1.27
N ALA A 371 8.20 -8.50 -1.78
CA ALA A 371 9.38 -8.75 -0.97
C ALA A 371 10.04 -7.43 -0.52
N PRO A 372 10.81 -7.41 0.59
CA PRO A 372 11.41 -6.19 1.11
C PRO A 372 12.60 -5.72 0.25
N ILE A 373 12.39 -5.56 -1.04
CA ILE A 373 13.38 -4.99 -1.95
C ILE A 373 13.63 -3.51 -1.64
N GLN A 374 14.79 -3.02 -2.04
CA GLN A 374 15.18 -1.63 -1.88
C GLN A 374 15.29 -0.95 -3.25
N GLY A 375 14.48 0.09 -3.47
CA GLY A 375 14.52 0.93 -4.65
C GLY A 375 15.15 2.28 -4.34
N HIS A 376 16.15 2.70 -5.12
CA HIS A 376 16.80 3.98 -4.93
C HIS A 376 16.95 4.73 -6.24
N VAL A 377 16.77 6.04 -6.18
CA VAL A 377 17.28 6.95 -7.21
C VAL A 377 18.73 7.22 -6.89
N ALA A 378 19.64 6.65 -7.68
CA ALA A 378 21.09 6.82 -7.50
C ALA A 378 21.54 8.20 -8.03
N GLY A 379 20.99 8.64 -9.14
CA GLY A 379 21.24 9.97 -9.69
C GLY A 379 20.24 10.36 -10.80
N ILE A 380 19.92 11.63 -10.87
CA ILE A 380 19.14 12.25 -11.98
C ILE A 380 19.90 13.45 -12.54
N VAL A 381 21.21 13.30 -12.68
CA VAL A 381 22.16 14.37 -13.04
C VAL A 381 23.09 13.97 -14.18
N ASP A 382 23.11 12.72 -14.57
CA ASP A 382 24.03 12.17 -15.58
C ASP A 382 23.44 12.31 -16.97
N ILE A 383 23.14 13.55 -17.35
CA ILE A 383 22.48 13.92 -18.61
C ILE A 383 23.06 13.15 -19.80
N PRO A 384 22.22 12.46 -20.59
CA PRO A 384 20.75 12.49 -20.60
C PRO A 384 20.06 11.48 -19.68
N ASN A 385 20.79 10.73 -18.84
CA ASN A 385 20.26 9.64 -18.05
C ASN A 385 19.82 10.03 -16.63
N ALA A 386 18.83 9.31 -16.11
CA ALA A 386 18.68 9.01 -14.70
C ALA A 386 19.22 7.59 -14.45
N CYS A 387 19.74 7.35 -13.24
CA CYS A 387 20.15 6.05 -12.74
C CYS A 387 19.34 5.67 -11.52
N THR A 388 18.80 4.45 -11.53
CA THR A 388 18.14 3.85 -10.36
C THR A 388 18.76 2.51 -10.02
N THR A 389 18.57 2.05 -8.80
CA THR A 389 18.97 0.71 -8.36
C THR A 389 17.81 -0.01 -7.69
N LEU A 390 17.78 -1.34 -7.84
CA LEU A 390 16.90 -2.24 -7.12
C LEU A 390 17.76 -3.28 -6.39
N GLY A 391 17.66 -3.31 -5.06
CA GLY A 391 18.32 -4.29 -4.21
C GLY A 391 17.40 -5.46 -3.91
N LEU A 392 17.75 -6.64 -4.40
CA LEU A 392 17.06 -7.89 -4.11
C LEU A 392 17.71 -8.55 -2.89
N PRO A 393 17.01 -8.75 -1.77
CA PRO A 393 17.58 -9.45 -0.61
C PRO A 393 17.77 -10.93 -0.95
N ILE A 394 18.98 -11.44 -0.76
CA ILE A 394 19.30 -12.83 -1.10
C ILE A 394 18.98 -13.81 0.03
N ASP A 395 18.89 -13.32 1.26
CA ASP A 395 18.63 -14.14 2.44
C ASP A 395 17.17 -14.57 2.60
N ILE A 396 16.27 -14.10 1.73
CA ILE A 396 14.88 -14.54 1.68
C ILE A 396 14.69 -15.90 0.98
N PHE A 397 15.72 -16.38 0.24
CA PHE A 397 15.68 -17.65 -0.49
C PHE A 397 16.24 -18.78 0.36
N ASP A 398 15.65 -19.96 0.30
CA ASP A 398 16.13 -21.19 0.95
C ASP A 398 17.27 -21.86 0.18
N PHE A 399 17.73 -21.24 -0.91
CA PHE A 399 18.84 -21.66 -1.76
C PHE A 399 19.71 -20.45 -2.13
N ASP A 400 20.92 -20.72 -2.59
CA ASP A 400 21.89 -19.68 -2.90
C ASP A 400 21.63 -19.04 -4.27
N ILE A 401 21.31 -17.76 -4.29
CA ILE A 401 21.16 -16.96 -5.51
C ILE A 401 22.34 -16.02 -5.76
N SER A 402 23.48 -16.20 -5.06
CA SER A 402 24.64 -15.32 -5.22
C SER A 402 25.20 -15.33 -6.64
N VAL A 403 25.79 -14.19 -7.03
CA VAL A 403 26.35 -14.01 -8.39
C VAL A 403 27.51 -14.95 -8.66
N GLU A 404 28.23 -15.34 -7.61
CA GLU A 404 29.48 -16.12 -7.68
C GLU A 404 29.24 -17.60 -7.99
N LYS A 405 28.02 -18.10 -7.81
CA LYS A 405 27.68 -19.50 -8.05
C LYS A 405 26.88 -19.70 -9.34
N PRO A 406 27.09 -20.82 -10.03
CA PRO A 406 26.24 -21.23 -11.14
C PRO A 406 24.77 -21.34 -10.66
N ALA A 407 23.84 -20.79 -11.43
CA ALA A 407 22.44 -20.94 -11.12
C ALA A 407 21.97 -22.38 -11.36
N GLU A 408 21.26 -22.93 -10.40
CA GLU A 408 20.58 -24.22 -10.54
C GLU A 408 19.11 -23.97 -10.87
N LYS A 409 18.75 -24.20 -12.13
CA LYS A 409 17.37 -24.05 -12.58
C LYS A 409 16.55 -25.25 -12.10
N LYS A 410 15.55 -24.98 -11.23
CA LYS A 410 14.60 -25.97 -10.73
C LYS A 410 13.19 -25.58 -11.15
N ASP A 411 12.30 -26.56 -11.26
CA ASP A 411 10.89 -26.29 -11.38
C ASP A 411 10.40 -25.63 -10.08
N ARG A 412 9.84 -24.41 -10.20
CA ARG A 412 9.29 -23.62 -9.10
C ARG A 412 7.77 -23.57 -9.12
N GLY A 413 7.12 -24.49 -9.88
CA GLY A 413 5.68 -24.40 -10.06
C GLY A 413 5.27 -23.12 -10.79
N SER A 414 4.13 -22.58 -10.45
CA SER A 414 3.62 -21.34 -11.03
C SER A 414 2.82 -20.52 -10.02
N CYS A 415 2.67 -19.21 -10.27
CA CYS A 415 1.68 -18.38 -9.58
C CYS A 415 0.26 -18.76 -10.04
N ALA A 416 -0.75 -18.20 -9.38
CA ALA A 416 -2.12 -18.29 -9.85
C ALA A 416 -2.30 -17.34 -11.05
N PHE A 417 -2.79 -17.88 -12.17
CA PHE A 417 -3.09 -17.12 -13.38
C PHE A 417 -4.59 -16.92 -13.56
N ALA A 418 -4.97 -15.83 -14.20
CA ALA A 418 -6.32 -15.71 -14.73
C ALA A 418 -6.54 -16.71 -15.88
N SER A 419 -7.78 -17.12 -16.09
CA SER A 419 -8.16 -18.18 -17.05
C SER A 419 -7.75 -17.89 -18.50
N ASP A 420 -7.56 -16.62 -18.86
CA ASP A 420 -7.10 -16.17 -20.18
C ASP A 420 -5.60 -15.82 -20.25
N ASN A 421 -4.85 -16.08 -19.18
CA ASN A 421 -3.41 -15.84 -19.19
C ASN A 421 -2.67 -17.02 -19.82
N PRO A 422 -1.96 -16.84 -20.95
CA PRO A 422 -1.24 -17.92 -21.62
C PRO A 422 -0.09 -18.50 -20.80
N GLY A 423 0.45 -17.77 -19.80
CA GLY A 423 1.46 -18.27 -18.87
C GLY A 423 1.01 -19.49 -18.06
N ALA A 424 -0.29 -19.68 -17.88
CA ALA A 424 -0.87 -20.85 -17.20
C ALA A 424 -0.66 -22.20 -17.95
N LYS A 425 -0.14 -22.17 -19.17
CA LYS A 425 -0.05 -23.34 -20.06
C LYS A 425 1.38 -23.64 -20.55
N ALA A 426 2.39 -22.92 -20.04
CA ALA A 426 3.77 -23.07 -20.48
C ALA A 426 4.53 -24.13 -19.68
#